data_9dc14cdc590e6912c4eded3bf33a0895
#
_entry.id   9dc14cdc590e6912c4eded3bf33a0895
#
_cell.length_a   1.000
_cell.length_b   1.000
_cell.length_c   1.000
_cell.angle_alpha   90.00
_cell.angle_beta   90.00
_cell.angle_gamma   90.00
#
_symmetry.space_group_name_H-M   'P 1'
#
loop_
_entity.id
_entity.type
_entity.pdbx_description
1 polymer ?
#
loop_
_entity_poly.entity_id
_entity_poly.type
_entity_poly.pdbx_seq_one_letter_code
_entity_poly.pdbx_strand_id
1 'polypeptide(L)'
;MKKVIYSFIFLFCAVLTLQAETMVVATYNLRNANGGDSTNGNGWGQRYPYIAQIVQFHGFDIFGTQEGKYPQLQDLRQAMPGYDYIGVGRDDGKRAGEHSAIFYRTDKFEVLEHGDFWLSEITDRPNKGWDAVLPRICTWGEFRDKQTGFTFLFFNLHMDHVGVQARAESAKLILEKIKEFPKKLPAILTGDFNVDQTSESYQLLDGSGIMRDSYEIADFRYAPNGTFNGFHPDRKTDSRIDHLFLTKEFEVKKYGILTDTYRSEAKESAR
;
A
#
# COMPACT_ATOMS: atom_id res chain seq x y z
N MET A 1 36.20 -65.36 -18.99
CA MET A 1 35.10 -64.50 -19.39
C MET A 1 34.92 -63.42 -18.36
N LYS A 2 35.31 -62.18 -18.67
CA LYS A 2 35.15 -61.02 -17.76
C LYS A 2 33.76 -60.43 -17.92
N LYS A 3 32.93 -60.41 -16.87
CA LYS A 3 31.62 -59.76 -16.89
C LYS A 3 31.83 -58.25 -16.65
N VAL A 4 31.44 -57.43 -17.62
CA VAL A 4 31.39 -55.95 -17.50
C VAL A 4 30.02 -55.59 -16.97
N ILE A 5 29.97 -55.00 -15.78
CA ILE A 5 28.74 -54.48 -15.18
C ILE A 5 28.66 -53.00 -15.58
N TYR A 6 27.65 -52.64 -16.38
CA TYR A 6 27.33 -51.24 -16.68
C TYR A 6 26.39 -50.72 -15.56
N SER A 7 26.91 -49.76 -14.76
CA SER A 7 26.14 -49.02 -13.77
C SER A 7 25.49 -47.81 -14.45
N PHE A 8 24.17 -47.86 -14.64
CA PHE A 8 23.40 -46.71 -15.13
C PHE A 8 23.11 -45.78 -13.94
N ILE A 9 23.78 -44.61 -13.87
CA ILE A 9 23.46 -43.55 -12.96
C ILE A 9 22.29 -42.75 -13.56
N PHE A 10 21.08 -42.94 -13.04
CA PHE A 10 19.94 -42.06 -13.34
C PHE A 10 20.11 -40.74 -12.58
N LEU A 11 20.51 -39.70 -13.30
CA LEU A 11 20.51 -38.32 -12.78
C LEU A 11 19.06 -37.81 -12.79
N PHE A 12 18.43 -37.81 -11.62
CA PHE A 12 17.10 -37.23 -11.45
C PHE A 12 17.27 -35.71 -11.40
N CYS A 13 17.13 -34.99 -12.52
CA CYS A 13 16.96 -33.54 -12.53
C CYS A 13 15.57 -33.23 -12.01
N ALA A 14 15.48 -32.89 -10.72
CA ALA A 14 14.28 -32.24 -10.19
C ALA A 14 14.16 -30.85 -10.84
N VAL A 15 13.28 -30.71 -11.81
CA VAL A 15 12.88 -29.40 -12.33
C VAL A 15 12.02 -28.76 -11.23
N LEU A 16 12.65 -27.91 -10.42
CA LEU A 16 11.93 -27.02 -9.54
C LEU A 16 11.19 -26.01 -10.44
N THR A 17 9.93 -26.25 -10.69
CA THR A 17 9.05 -25.24 -11.27
C THR A 17 8.91 -24.14 -10.21
N LEU A 18 9.58 -23.01 -10.41
CA LEU A 18 9.26 -21.79 -9.68
C LEU A 18 7.82 -21.40 -10.05
N GLN A 19 6.88 -21.80 -9.22
CA GLN A 19 5.51 -21.34 -9.37
C GLN A 19 5.49 -19.91 -8.81
N ALA A 20 5.19 -18.92 -9.66
CA ALA A 20 5.03 -17.55 -9.24
C ALA A 20 3.89 -17.49 -8.20
N GLU A 21 4.20 -17.04 -7.00
CA GLU A 21 3.20 -16.89 -5.96
C GLU A 21 2.41 -15.60 -6.18
N THR A 22 1.10 -15.68 -5.91
CA THR A 22 0.20 -14.53 -6.02
C THR A 22 0.05 -13.89 -4.64
N MET A 23 0.20 -12.57 -4.57
CA MET A 23 -0.14 -11.80 -3.37
C MET A 23 -1.23 -10.77 -3.67
N VAL A 24 -2.06 -10.50 -2.67
CA VAL A 24 -3.09 -9.47 -2.71
C VAL A 24 -2.55 -8.22 -2.03
N VAL A 25 -2.33 -7.19 -2.84
CA VAL A 25 -1.81 -5.89 -2.41
C VAL A 25 -2.92 -4.85 -2.46
N ALA A 26 -3.00 -3.98 -1.46
CA ALA A 26 -4.00 -2.92 -1.45
C ALA A 26 -3.46 -1.58 -0.91
N THR A 27 -4.21 -0.51 -1.16
CA THR A 27 -4.10 0.78 -0.46
C THR A 27 -5.46 1.16 0.08
N TYR A 28 -5.52 1.73 1.28
CA TYR A 28 -6.78 2.03 1.94
C TYR A 28 -6.66 3.25 2.86
N ASN A 29 -7.15 4.41 2.38
CA ASN A 29 -7.30 5.56 3.27
C ASN A 29 -8.38 5.27 4.32
N LEU A 30 -7.99 5.17 5.59
CA LEU A 30 -8.86 4.80 6.71
C LEU A 30 -9.81 5.91 7.13
N ARG A 31 -9.60 7.13 6.65
CA ARG A 31 -10.23 8.35 7.17
C ARG A 31 -9.99 8.51 8.68
N ASN A 32 -9.32 9.57 9.10
CA ASN A 32 -8.98 9.78 10.50
C ASN A 32 -10.25 9.87 11.40
N ALA A 33 -10.10 9.41 12.63
CA ALA A 33 -11.16 9.51 13.62
C ALA A 33 -11.38 10.99 14.00
N ASN A 34 -12.56 11.51 13.70
CA ASN A 34 -12.98 12.88 13.99
C ASN A 34 -14.43 12.94 14.46
N GLY A 35 -14.77 14.02 15.16
CA GLY A 35 -16.10 14.18 15.76
C GLY A 35 -17.21 14.38 14.74
N GLY A 36 -16.92 15.03 13.61
CA GLY A 36 -17.91 15.28 12.56
C GLY A 36 -18.44 13.99 11.93
N ASP A 37 -17.55 13.05 11.62
CA ASP A 37 -17.93 11.75 11.06
C ASP A 37 -18.77 10.94 12.07
N SER A 38 -18.43 11.01 13.37
CA SER A 38 -19.18 10.34 14.44
C SER A 38 -20.60 10.88 14.57
N THR A 39 -20.79 12.19 14.46
CA THR A 39 -22.13 12.82 14.49
C THR A 39 -22.99 12.39 13.29
N ASN A 40 -22.36 12.14 12.15
CA ASN A 40 -23.02 11.73 10.93
C ASN A 40 -23.23 10.22 10.77
N GLY A 41 -22.92 9.43 11.81
CA GLY A 41 -23.08 7.96 11.77
C GLY A 41 -21.98 7.22 11.03
N ASN A 42 -20.86 7.89 10.71
CA ASN A 42 -19.69 7.32 10.04
C ASN A 42 -18.44 7.35 10.94
N GLY A 43 -18.64 7.34 12.27
CA GLY A 43 -17.55 7.36 13.25
C GLY A 43 -16.63 6.15 13.14
N TRP A 44 -15.42 6.31 13.61
CA TRP A 44 -14.42 5.25 13.58
C TRP A 44 -14.90 3.93 14.20
N GLY A 45 -15.52 4.02 15.39
CA GLY A 45 -16.06 2.84 16.08
C GLY A 45 -17.13 2.07 15.30
N GLN A 46 -17.84 2.74 14.39
CA GLN A 46 -18.81 2.12 13.51
C GLN A 46 -18.15 1.50 12.28
N ARG A 47 -17.07 2.11 11.75
CA ARG A 47 -16.42 1.71 10.51
C ARG A 47 -15.37 0.60 10.67
N TYR A 48 -14.52 0.66 11.72
CA TYR A 48 -13.37 -0.23 11.80
C TYR A 48 -13.69 -1.73 11.78
N PRO A 49 -14.81 -2.22 12.36
CA PRO A 49 -15.13 -3.65 12.29
C PRO A 49 -15.37 -4.12 10.85
N TYR A 50 -16.02 -3.27 10.04
CA TYR A 50 -16.25 -3.56 8.62
C TYR A 50 -14.96 -3.45 7.80
N ILE A 51 -14.09 -2.48 8.11
CA ILE A 51 -12.78 -2.38 7.49
C ILE A 51 -11.98 -3.67 7.73
N ALA A 52 -11.94 -4.15 8.97
CA ALA A 52 -11.27 -5.40 9.30
C ALA A 52 -11.88 -6.62 8.55
N GLN A 53 -13.20 -6.64 8.41
CA GLN A 53 -13.90 -7.70 7.66
C GLN A 53 -13.57 -7.66 6.16
N ILE A 54 -13.49 -6.47 5.55
CA ILE A 54 -13.11 -6.31 4.13
C ILE A 54 -11.71 -6.84 3.90
N VAL A 55 -10.75 -6.42 4.73
CA VAL A 55 -9.35 -6.87 4.64
C VAL A 55 -9.27 -8.38 4.68
N GLN A 56 -9.98 -9.01 5.62
CA GLN A 56 -9.99 -10.46 5.78
C GLN A 56 -10.77 -11.17 4.65
N PHE A 57 -11.92 -10.63 4.23
CA PHE A 57 -12.76 -11.22 3.19
C PHE A 57 -12.06 -11.22 1.82
N HIS A 58 -11.43 -10.10 1.46
CA HIS A 58 -10.67 -9.98 0.21
C HIS A 58 -9.24 -10.55 0.31
N GLY A 59 -8.83 -11.00 1.49
CA GLY A 59 -7.56 -11.69 1.71
C GLY A 59 -6.35 -10.80 1.43
N PHE A 60 -6.34 -9.54 1.91
CA PHE A 60 -5.17 -8.68 1.73
C PHE A 60 -3.95 -9.29 2.41
N ASP A 61 -2.89 -9.51 1.66
CA ASP A 61 -1.64 -10.04 2.22
C ASP A 61 -0.78 -8.92 2.82
N ILE A 62 -0.72 -7.78 2.13
CA ILE A 62 0.00 -6.57 2.53
C ILE A 62 -0.70 -5.33 1.98
N PHE A 63 -0.86 -4.29 2.79
CA PHE A 63 -1.53 -3.08 2.33
C PHE A 63 -1.07 -1.81 3.04
N GLY A 64 -1.03 -0.71 2.30
CA GLY A 64 -0.79 0.62 2.83
C GLY A 64 -2.07 1.24 3.38
N THR A 65 -1.96 1.98 4.50
CA THR A 65 -3.07 2.76 5.05
C THR A 65 -2.68 4.23 5.18
N GLN A 66 -3.65 5.13 5.04
CA GLN A 66 -3.46 6.55 5.21
C GLN A 66 -4.46 7.08 6.23
N GLU A 67 -4.17 8.25 6.82
CA GLU A 67 -4.96 8.95 7.85
C GLU A 67 -5.12 8.22 9.19
N GLY A 68 -4.65 6.99 9.32
CA GLY A 68 -4.78 6.24 10.57
C GLY A 68 -4.00 6.90 11.71
N LYS A 69 -4.69 7.29 12.78
CA LYS A 69 -4.06 7.68 14.05
C LYS A 69 -3.68 6.44 14.85
N TYR A 70 -2.69 6.57 15.74
CA TYR A 70 -2.21 5.44 16.52
C TYR A 70 -3.31 4.56 17.16
N PRO A 71 -4.36 5.11 17.83
CA PRO A 71 -5.46 4.30 18.36
C PRO A 71 -6.21 3.51 17.27
N GLN A 72 -6.44 4.11 16.09
CA GLN A 72 -7.12 3.45 14.98
C GLN A 72 -6.33 2.23 14.47
N LEU A 73 -5.00 2.37 14.38
CA LEU A 73 -4.13 1.26 13.98
C LEU A 73 -4.13 0.13 15.01
N GLN A 74 -4.19 0.45 16.31
CA GLN A 74 -4.32 -0.55 17.37
C GLN A 74 -5.67 -1.29 17.30
N ASP A 75 -6.78 -0.58 17.06
CA ASP A 75 -8.10 -1.19 16.90
C ASP A 75 -8.10 -2.18 15.72
N LEU A 76 -7.55 -1.79 14.57
CA LEU A 76 -7.44 -2.68 13.41
C LEU A 76 -6.53 -3.89 13.69
N ARG A 77 -5.36 -3.67 14.30
CA ARG A 77 -4.46 -4.75 14.67
C ARG A 77 -5.14 -5.77 15.58
N GLN A 78 -5.92 -5.29 16.55
CA GLN A 78 -6.68 -6.15 17.45
C GLN A 78 -7.84 -6.89 16.73
N ALA A 79 -8.50 -6.23 15.78
CA ALA A 79 -9.60 -6.81 15.02
C ALA A 79 -9.15 -7.79 13.92
N MET A 80 -7.86 -7.79 13.56
CA MET A 80 -7.29 -8.64 12.52
C MET A 80 -6.15 -9.51 13.08
N PRO A 81 -6.45 -10.57 13.85
CA PRO A 81 -5.44 -11.50 14.32
C PRO A 81 -4.62 -12.07 13.15
N GLY A 82 -3.30 -12.09 13.26
CA GLY A 82 -2.40 -12.53 12.19
C GLY A 82 -1.87 -11.38 11.33
N TYR A 83 -2.31 -10.14 11.57
CA TYR A 83 -1.70 -8.95 10.97
C TYR A 83 -0.89 -8.17 12.01
N ASP A 84 0.19 -7.56 11.52
CA ASP A 84 0.93 -6.53 12.24
C ASP A 84 1.19 -5.35 11.30
N TYR A 85 1.76 -4.25 11.78
CA TYR A 85 2.06 -3.09 10.95
C TYR A 85 3.39 -2.43 11.33
N ILE A 86 3.94 -1.69 10.38
CA ILE A 86 5.08 -0.77 10.54
C ILE A 86 4.64 0.66 10.20
N GLY A 87 5.38 1.64 10.70
CA GLY A 87 5.17 3.07 10.47
C GLY A 87 4.97 3.87 11.74
N VAL A 88 5.31 5.15 11.66
CA VAL A 88 5.24 6.11 12.78
C VAL A 88 4.34 7.29 12.47
N GLY A 89 3.96 8.04 13.49
CA GLY A 89 3.16 9.26 13.35
C GLY A 89 3.96 10.40 12.75
N ARG A 90 3.38 11.08 11.76
CA ARG A 90 4.04 12.14 10.98
C ARG A 90 4.42 13.38 11.77
N ASP A 91 3.80 13.62 12.95
CA ASP A 91 3.97 14.84 13.71
C ASP A 91 5.14 14.76 14.70
N ASP A 92 5.52 13.57 15.16
CA ASP A 92 6.59 13.38 16.14
C ASP A 92 7.59 12.25 15.82
N GLY A 93 7.35 11.52 14.73
CA GLY A 93 8.12 10.32 14.40
C GLY A 93 7.90 9.16 15.38
N LYS A 94 6.80 9.15 16.11
CA LYS A 94 6.43 8.11 17.09
C LYS A 94 4.94 7.75 16.97
N ARG A 95 4.07 8.45 17.71
CA ARG A 95 2.64 8.14 17.78
C ARG A 95 1.72 9.32 17.45
N ALA A 96 2.25 10.53 17.38
CA ALA A 96 1.44 11.72 17.12
C ALA A 96 1.19 11.92 15.63
N GLY A 97 -0.03 12.37 15.33
CA GLY A 97 -0.47 12.61 13.95
C GLY A 97 -0.95 11.36 13.23
N GLU A 98 -1.17 11.52 11.95
CA GLU A 98 -1.57 10.45 11.06
C GLU A 98 -0.35 9.61 10.65
N HIS A 99 -0.58 8.34 10.37
CA HIS A 99 0.42 7.39 9.90
C HIS A 99 0.15 7.04 8.44
N SER A 100 1.22 6.77 7.70
CA SER A 100 1.17 6.05 6.43
C SER A 100 1.61 4.60 6.70
N ALA A 101 0.84 3.87 7.50
CA ALA A 101 1.23 2.56 7.99
C ALA A 101 1.11 1.46 6.92
N ILE A 102 1.95 0.44 7.02
CA ILE A 102 1.92 -0.75 6.18
C ILE A 102 1.52 -1.94 7.03
N PHE A 103 0.32 -2.47 6.81
CA PHE A 103 -0.15 -3.71 7.43
C PHE A 103 0.24 -4.91 6.58
N TYR A 104 0.59 -6.02 7.23
CA TYR A 104 1.00 -7.24 6.56
C TYR A 104 0.62 -8.49 7.36
N ARG A 105 0.41 -9.59 6.67
CA ARG A 105 0.20 -10.91 7.29
C ARG A 105 1.51 -11.44 7.87
N THR A 106 1.52 -11.70 9.17
CA THR A 106 2.70 -12.18 9.89
C THR A 106 3.03 -13.64 9.60
N ASP A 107 2.06 -14.43 9.16
CA ASP A 107 2.28 -15.81 8.72
C ASP A 107 2.95 -15.89 7.34
N LYS A 108 2.70 -14.87 6.48
CA LYS A 108 3.24 -14.81 5.11
C LYS A 108 4.55 -14.05 5.01
N PHE A 109 4.67 -12.93 5.69
CA PHE A 109 5.82 -12.04 5.55
C PHE A 109 6.65 -11.89 6.81
N GLU A 110 7.96 -11.69 6.60
CA GLU A 110 8.92 -11.24 7.60
C GLU A 110 9.41 -9.85 7.18
N VAL A 111 9.45 -8.91 8.13
CA VAL A 111 10.06 -7.59 7.96
C VAL A 111 11.54 -7.72 8.25
N LEU A 112 12.39 -7.48 7.27
CA LEU A 112 13.85 -7.55 7.41
C LEU A 112 14.42 -6.20 7.86
N GLU A 113 13.91 -5.11 7.27
CA GLU A 113 14.28 -3.74 7.58
C GLU A 113 13.08 -2.83 7.33
N HIS A 114 12.97 -1.74 8.08
CA HIS A 114 11.94 -0.74 7.84
C HIS A 114 12.37 0.64 8.33
N GLY A 115 11.68 1.66 7.85
CA GLY A 115 11.91 3.04 8.28
C GLY A 115 10.84 3.97 7.76
N ASP A 116 11.03 5.24 8.10
CA ASP A 116 10.14 6.31 7.72
C ASP A 116 10.97 7.52 7.28
N PHE A 117 10.46 8.29 6.34
CA PHE A 117 11.05 9.57 5.96
C PHE A 117 9.98 10.58 5.59
N TRP A 118 10.26 11.86 5.87
CA TRP A 118 9.32 12.94 5.55
C TRP A 118 9.44 13.34 4.09
N LEU A 119 8.29 13.61 3.47
CA LEU A 119 8.20 14.10 2.10
C LEU A 119 8.50 15.60 2.10
N SER A 120 9.78 15.92 2.19
CA SER A 120 10.29 17.27 2.30
C SER A 120 11.78 17.31 1.95
N GLU A 121 12.35 18.52 1.91
CA GLU A 121 13.80 18.76 1.75
C GLU A 121 14.61 18.19 2.93
N ILE A 122 13.97 17.99 4.08
CA ILE A 122 14.56 17.41 5.29
C ILE A 122 13.83 16.12 5.59
N THR A 123 14.43 14.98 5.23
CA THR A 123 13.74 13.68 5.25
C THR A 123 13.80 12.93 6.58
N ASP A 124 14.63 13.36 7.53
CA ASP A 124 14.96 12.62 8.76
C ASP A 124 14.13 13.01 10.00
N ARG A 125 13.25 14.00 9.88
CA ARG A 125 12.46 14.51 11.01
C ARG A 125 11.16 15.18 10.57
N PRO A 126 10.16 15.31 11.50
CA PRO A 126 8.90 15.98 11.22
C PRO A 126 9.08 17.41 10.73
N ASN A 127 8.58 17.67 9.54
CA ASN A 127 8.53 19.00 8.95
C ASN A 127 7.59 19.03 7.73
N LYS A 128 7.30 20.22 7.22
CA LYS A 128 6.55 20.44 5.99
C LYS A 128 7.54 20.65 4.85
N GLY A 129 7.35 19.92 3.74
CA GLY A 129 8.16 20.11 2.54
C GLY A 129 7.53 21.11 1.58
N TRP A 130 8.35 21.91 0.94
CA TRP A 130 7.97 22.85 -0.13
C TRP A 130 6.73 23.70 0.22
N ASP A 131 5.64 23.58 -0.54
CA ASP A 131 4.37 24.28 -0.30
C ASP A 131 3.33 23.44 0.46
N ALA A 132 3.73 22.34 1.09
CA ALA A 132 2.82 21.47 1.85
C ALA A 132 2.20 22.19 3.05
N VAL A 133 0.90 21.99 3.25
CA VAL A 133 0.18 22.57 4.40
C VAL A 133 0.32 21.73 5.67
N LEU A 134 0.69 20.46 5.54
CA LEU A 134 0.89 19.52 6.65
C LEU A 134 2.19 18.72 6.45
N PRO A 135 2.83 18.24 7.53
CA PRO A 135 3.88 17.24 7.41
C PRO A 135 3.35 16.00 6.67
N ARG A 136 4.14 15.46 5.75
CA ARG A 136 3.83 14.25 5.01
C ARG A 136 4.95 13.25 5.18
N ILE A 137 4.59 11.98 5.31
CA ILE A 137 5.53 10.90 5.61
C ILE A 137 5.35 9.74 4.64
N CYS A 138 6.43 9.07 4.32
CA CYS A 138 6.44 7.78 3.67
C CYS A 138 7.04 6.74 4.61
N THR A 139 6.32 5.67 4.83
CA THR A 139 6.80 4.47 5.50
C THR A 139 7.29 3.48 4.46
N TRP A 140 8.38 2.77 4.74
CA TRP A 140 8.88 1.71 3.88
C TRP A 140 9.30 0.48 4.70
N GLY A 141 9.30 -0.66 4.06
CA GLY A 141 9.85 -1.90 4.61
C GLY A 141 10.43 -2.80 3.54
N GLU A 142 11.50 -3.53 3.90
CA GLU A 142 12.02 -4.69 3.17
C GLU A 142 11.32 -5.92 3.71
N PHE A 143 10.51 -6.56 2.88
CA PHE A 143 9.72 -7.75 3.24
C PHE A 143 10.28 -8.97 2.55
N ARG A 144 10.27 -10.10 3.27
CA ARG A 144 10.57 -11.42 2.72
C ARG A 144 9.33 -12.30 2.83
N ASP A 145 8.89 -12.84 1.71
CA ASP A 145 7.90 -13.92 1.70
C ASP A 145 8.54 -15.19 2.32
N LYS A 146 7.92 -15.70 3.37
CA LYS A 146 8.44 -16.82 4.17
C LYS A 146 8.42 -18.15 3.43
N GLN A 147 7.51 -18.30 2.46
CA GLN A 147 7.36 -19.54 1.70
C GLN A 147 8.35 -19.60 0.54
N THR A 148 8.50 -18.52 -0.21
CA THR A 148 9.31 -18.48 -1.42
C THR A 148 10.71 -17.92 -1.21
N GLY A 149 10.92 -17.14 -0.14
CA GLY A 149 12.13 -16.36 0.09
C GLY A 149 12.23 -15.09 -0.78
N PHE A 150 11.20 -14.79 -1.60
CA PHE A 150 11.17 -13.58 -2.43
C PHE A 150 11.20 -12.33 -1.54
N THR A 151 12.12 -11.42 -1.86
CA THR A 151 12.34 -10.19 -1.10
C THR A 151 11.99 -8.98 -1.95
N PHE A 152 11.26 -8.03 -1.37
CA PHE A 152 10.82 -6.82 -2.06
C PHE A 152 10.72 -5.64 -1.09
N LEU A 153 10.70 -4.44 -1.65
CA LEU A 153 10.44 -3.20 -0.94
C LEU A 153 8.96 -2.82 -1.06
N PHE A 154 8.40 -2.35 0.03
CA PHE A 154 7.06 -1.80 0.05
C PHE A 154 7.11 -0.39 0.62
N PHE A 155 6.58 0.57 -0.12
CA PHE A 155 6.46 1.98 0.28
C PHE A 155 4.99 2.35 0.40
N ASN A 156 4.65 3.15 1.40
CA ASN A 156 3.31 3.71 1.54
C ASN A 156 3.38 5.18 1.96
N LEU A 157 2.61 6.02 1.28
CA LEU A 157 2.61 7.45 1.51
C LEU A 157 1.20 8.05 1.54
N HIS A 158 1.12 9.31 2.00
CA HIS A 158 -0.04 10.17 1.81
C HIS A 158 0.48 11.56 1.41
N MET A 159 0.32 11.93 0.14
CA MET A 159 0.79 13.22 -0.38
C MET A 159 -0.04 14.40 0.13
N ASP A 160 0.49 15.63 0.00
CA ASP A 160 -0.22 16.81 0.44
C ASP A 160 -1.44 17.12 -0.45
N HIS A 161 -2.56 17.47 0.18
CA HIS A 161 -3.82 17.70 -0.52
C HIS A 161 -3.95 19.11 -1.13
N VAL A 162 -3.03 20.03 -0.82
CA VAL A 162 -2.99 21.42 -1.31
C VAL A 162 -1.75 21.70 -2.14
N GLY A 163 -0.56 21.41 -1.59
CA GLY A 163 0.72 21.75 -2.16
C GLY A 163 1.00 21.05 -3.50
N VAL A 164 0.95 21.78 -4.60
CA VAL A 164 1.23 21.23 -5.95
C VAL A 164 2.71 20.89 -6.10
N GLN A 165 3.59 21.81 -5.69
CA GLN A 165 5.03 21.60 -5.71
C GLN A 165 5.41 20.43 -4.78
N ALA A 166 4.83 20.38 -3.58
CA ALA A 166 5.10 19.32 -2.63
C ALA A 166 4.78 17.93 -3.21
N ARG A 167 3.69 17.78 -3.97
CA ARG A 167 3.37 16.51 -4.63
C ARG A 167 4.36 16.13 -5.73
N ALA A 168 4.72 17.08 -6.59
CA ALA A 168 5.68 16.82 -7.66
C ALA A 168 7.08 16.47 -7.11
N GLU A 169 7.56 17.22 -6.13
CA GLU A 169 8.86 16.96 -5.50
C GLU A 169 8.83 15.65 -4.65
N SER A 170 7.70 15.35 -4.00
CA SER A 170 7.54 14.05 -3.32
C SER A 170 7.65 12.88 -4.30
N ALA A 171 7.06 12.98 -5.50
CA ALA A 171 7.20 11.94 -6.52
C ALA A 171 8.67 11.73 -6.93
N LYS A 172 9.42 12.81 -7.13
CA LYS A 172 10.87 12.74 -7.44
C LYS A 172 11.66 12.12 -6.28
N LEU A 173 11.40 12.56 -5.04
CA LEU A 173 12.06 12.04 -3.84
C LEU A 173 11.83 10.53 -3.69
N ILE A 174 10.61 10.04 -3.90
CA ILE A 174 10.30 8.60 -3.84
C ILE A 174 11.12 7.82 -4.88
N LEU A 175 11.20 8.32 -6.12
CA LEU A 175 11.98 7.66 -7.17
C LEU A 175 13.49 7.64 -6.82
N GLU A 176 14.01 8.69 -6.21
CA GLU A 176 15.40 8.75 -5.71
C GLU A 176 15.60 7.71 -4.60
N LYS A 177 14.70 7.66 -3.60
CA LYS A 177 14.77 6.70 -2.50
C LYS A 177 14.75 5.25 -3.01
N ILE A 178 13.89 4.92 -3.97
CA ILE A 178 13.85 3.57 -4.57
C ILE A 178 15.18 3.24 -5.29
N LYS A 179 15.79 4.21 -5.99
CA LYS A 179 17.09 4.02 -6.67
C LYS A 179 18.26 3.86 -5.72
N GLU A 180 18.22 4.57 -4.59
CA GLU A 180 19.29 4.60 -3.58
C GLU A 180 19.39 3.31 -2.76
N PHE A 181 18.37 2.45 -2.76
CA PHE A 181 18.44 1.19 -2.02
C PHE A 181 19.62 0.36 -2.49
N PRO A 182 20.49 -0.10 -1.56
CA PRO A 182 21.75 -0.82 -1.89
C PRO A 182 21.50 -2.11 -2.66
N LYS A 183 20.38 -2.76 -2.38
CA LYS A 183 19.89 -3.92 -3.11
C LYS A 183 18.86 -3.43 -4.13
N LYS A 184 19.06 -3.76 -5.40
CA LYS A 184 18.06 -3.49 -6.44
C LYS A 184 16.91 -4.49 -6.32
N LEU A 185 16.11 -4.33 -5.27
CA LEU A 185 14.95 -5.18 -5.03
C LEU A 185 13.73 -4.67 -5.82
N PRO A 186 12.83 -5.57 -6.20
CA PRO A 186 11.51 -5.18 -6.67
C PRO A 186 10.81 -4.28 -5.66
N ALA A 187 10.08 -3.27 -6.11
CA ALA A 187 9.42 -2.32 -5.24
C ALA A 187 7.94 -2.14 -5.58
N ILE A 188 7.14 -1.97 -4.53
CA ILE A 188 5.73 -1.63 -4.57
C ILE A 188 5.58 -0.27 -3.87
N LEU A 189 4.84 0.64 -4.48
CA LEU A 189 4.49 1.93 -3.90
C LEU A 189 2.98 2.07 -3.87
N THR A 190 2.43 2.30 -2.68
CA THR A 190 1.00 2.53 -2.46
C THR A 190 0.77 3.87 -1.80
N GLY A 191 -0.43 4.42 -1.92
CA GLY A 191 -0.78 5.62 -1.18
C GLY A 191 -2.01 6.33 -1.68
N ASP A 192 -2.40 7.33 -0.89
CA ASP A 192 -3.27 8.41 -1.32
C ASP A 192 -2.38 9.56 -1.82
N PHE A 193 -2.41 9.77 -3.12
CA PHE A 193 -1.59 10.78 -3.77
C PHE A 193 -2.27 12.16 -3.83
N ASN A 194 -3.55 12.23 -3.43
CA ASN A 194 -4.38 13.44 -3.51
C ASN A 194 -4.46 14.06 -4.92
N VAL A 195 -4.14 13.29 -5.93
CA VAL A 195 -4.22 13.65 -7.35
C VAL A 195 -4.60 12.44 -8.18
N ASP A 196 -5.28 12.70 -9.26
CA ASP A 196 -5.65 11.66 -10.21
C ASP A 196 -4.57 11.41 -11.28
N GLN A 197 -4.85 10.50 -12.18
CA GLN A 197 -3.96 10.03 -13.24
C GLN A 197 -3.59 11.11 -14.28
N THR A 198 -4.19 12.29 -14.23
CA THR A 198 -3.88 13.39 -15.17
C THR A 198 -2.83 14.36 -14.63
N SER A 199 -2.45 14.22 -13.36
CA SER A 199 -1.56 15.16 -12.69
C SER A 199 -0.09 14.96 -13.05
N GLU A 200 0.70 16.04 -12.89
CA GLU A 200 2.15 16.02 -13.09
C GLU A 200 2.85 14.98 -12.18
N SER A 201 2.50 14.93 -10.90
CA SER A 201 3.11 14.00 -9.95
C SER A 201 2.83 12.53 -10.30
N TYR A 202 1.64 12.21 -10.81
CA TYR A 202 1.36 10.89 -11.35
C TYR A 202 2.22 10.60 -12.58
N GLN A 203 2.31 11.53 -13.54
CA GLN A 203 3.11 11.37 -14.75
C GLN A 203 4.60 11.20 -14.47
N LEU A 204 5.12 11.88 -13.43
CA LEU A 204 6.50 11.70 -12.98
C LEU A 204 6.78 10.28 -12.52
N LEU A 205 5.83 9.62 -11.85
CA LEU A 205 5.97 8.23 -11.41
C LEU A 205 5.80 7.24 -12.55
N ASP A 206 4.69 7.31 -13.28
CA ASP A 206 4.36 6.37 -14.36
C ASP A 206 5.31 6.49 -15.56
N GLY A 207 5.71 7.72 -15.91
CA GLY A 207 6.68 8.00 -16.96
C GLY A 207 8.15 7.80 -16.57
N SER A 208 8.46 7.41 -15.33
CA SER A 208 9.83 7.32 -14.81
C SER A 208 10.68 6.20 -15.44
N GLY A 209 10.07 5.22 -16.06
CA GLY A 209 10.72 3.98 -16.49
C GLY A 209 11.13 3.04 -15.35
N ILE A 210 10.83 3.40 -14.10
CA ILE A 210 11.09 2.60 -12.89
C ILE A 210 9.80 1.98 -12.37
N MET A 211 8.75 2.80 -12.24
CA MET A 211 7.45 2.42 -11.72
C MET A 211 6.43 2.36 -12.85
N ARG A 212 5.42 1.52 -12.70
CA ARG A 212 4.30 1.37 -13.64
C ARG A 212 3.01 1.31 -12.83
N ASP A 213 1.98 2.02 -13.26
CA ASP A 213 0.67 1.95 -12.60
C ASP A 213 0.05 0.56 -12.76
N SER A 214 -0.28 -0.09 -11.65
CA SER A 214 -0.92 -1.40 -11.62
C SER A 214 -2.26 -1.43 -12.35
N TYR A 215 -2.99 -0.31 -12.39
CA TYR A 215 -4.21 -0.19 -13.15
C TYR A 215 -3.95 -0.34 -14.66
N GLU A 216 -2.91 0.31 -15.18
CA GLU A 216 -2.64 0.33 -16.61
C GLU A 216 -2.10 -1.02 -17.13
N ILE A 217 -1.35 -1.75 -16.29
CA ILE A 217 -0.71 -3.01 -16.68
C ILE A 217 -1.49 -4.27 -16.30
N ALA A 218 -2.67 -4.14 -15.65
CA ALA A 218 -3.45 -5.27 -15.21
C ALA A 218 -4.06 -6.07 -16.38
N ASP A 219 -3.93 -7.41 -16.32
CA ASP A 219 -4.55 -8.33 -17.28
C ASP A 219 -6.09 -8.22 -17.24
N PHE A 220 -6.65 -8.03 -16.03
CA PHE A 220 -8.08 -7.86 -15.81
C PHE A 220 -8.36 -6.73 -14.81
N ARG A 221 -9.30 -5.83 -15.16
CA ARG A 221 -9.69 -4.69 -14.33
C ARG A 221 -11.17 -4.73 -13.97
N TYR A 222 -11.46 -4.54 -12.67
CA TYR A 222 -12.79 -4.25 -12.16
C TYR A 222 -12.76 -2.95 -11.35
N ALA A 223 -12.94 -1.83 -12.03
CA ALA A 223 -12.82 -0.50 -11.46
C ALA A 223 -14.01 0.36 -11.95
N PRO A 224 -15.23 0.10 -11.44
CA PRO A 224 -16.45 0.76 -11.95
C PRO A 224 -16.56 2.22 -11.51
N ASN A 225 -15.70 2.67 -10.57
CA ASN A 225 -15.72 4.00 -9.99
C ASN A 225 -14.29 4.46 -9.69
N GLY A 226 -14.10 5.77 -9.44
CA GLY A 226 -12.87 6.29 -8.84
C GLY A 226 -12.71 5.88 -7.36
N THR A 227 -11.59 6.27 -6.74
CA THR A 227 -11.25 5.83 -5.39
C THR A 227 -11.83 6.71 -4.29
N PHE A 228 -12.24 7.95 -4.59
CA PHE A 228 -12.79 8.89 -3.63
C PHE A 228 -14.25 9.24 -3.91
N ASN A 229 -15.14 8.99 -2.94
CA ASN A 229 -16.57 9.30 -3.04
C ASN A 229 -17.11 10.25 -1.95
N GLY A 230 -16.31 10.60 -0.94
CA GLY A 230 -16.70 11.50 0.15
C GLY A 230 -17.90 11.01 0.97
N PHE A 231 -18.03 9.70 1.21
CA PHE A 231 -19.19 9.04 1.84
C PHE A 231 -20.52 9.15 1.04
N HIS A 232 -20.41 9.34 -0.28
CA HIS A 232 -21.56 9.31 -1.19
C HIS A 232 -21.52 8.04 -2.03
N PRO A 233 -22.14 6.94 -1.60
CA PRO A 233 -22.04 5.63 -2.28
C PRO A 233 -22.72 5.63 -3.66
N ASP A 234 -23.62 6.58 -3.91
CA ASP A 234 -24.34 6.82 -5.17
C ASP A 234 -23.55 7.69 -6.17
N ARG A 235 -22.40 8.26 -5.74
CA ARG A 235 -21.59 9.13 -6.60
C ARG A 235 -20.66 8.32 -7.49
N LYS A 236 -20.82 8.48 -8.79
CA LYS A 236 -19.84 8.02 -9.77
C LYS A 236 -18.74 9.06 -9.97
N THR A 237 -17.48 8.63 -10.00
CA THR A 237 -16.31 9.45 -10.31
C THR A 237 -15.31 8.62 -11.12
N ASP A 238 -14.54 9.28 -11.97
CA ASP A 238 -13.44 8.66 -12.73
C ASP A 238 -12.06 9.00 -12.14
N SER A 239 -12.03 9.82 -11.07
CA SER A 239 -10.81 10.25 -10.39
C SER A 239 -10.30 9.13 -9.47
N ARG A 240 -9.13 8.60 -9.79
CA ARG A 240 -8.36 7.71 -8.91
C ARG A 240 -7.30 8.54 -8.23
N ILE A 241 -7.40 8.72 -6.92
CA ILE A 241 -6.39 9.45 -6.12
C ILE A 241 -5.53 8.51 -5.27
N ASP A 242 -5.96 7.26 -5.15
CA ASP A 242 -5.20 6.19 -4.52
C ASP A 242 -4.58 5.33 -5.62
N HIS A 243 -3.27 5.15 -5.59
CA HIS A 243 -2.53 4.46 -6.64
C HIS A 243 -1.65 3.35 -6.08
N LEU A 244 -1.41 2.34 -6.92
CA LEU A 244 -0.40 1.30 -6.70
C LEU A 244 0.56 1.28 -7.89
N PHE A 245 1.80 1.60 -7.64
CA PHE A 245 2.87 1.53 -8.62
C PHE A 245 3.80 0.36 -8.32
N LEU A 246 4.32 -0.26 -9.37
CA LEU A 246 5.14 -1.46 -9.28
C LEU A 246 6.37 -1.34 -10.18
N THR A 247 7.48 -1.91 -9.75
CA THR A 247 8.62 -2.14 -10.65
C THR A 247 8.34 -3.30 -11.62
N LYS A 248 9.17 -3.46 -12.63
CA LYS A 248 8.94 -4.37 -13.79
C LYS A 248 8.91 -5.86 -13.44
N GLU A 249 9.38 -6.23 -12.27
CA GLU A 249 9.45 -7.62 -11.80
C GLU A 249 8.09 -8.19 -11.40
N PHE A 250 7.09 -7.32 -11.22
CA PHE A 250 5.73 -7.74 -10.88
C PHE A 250 4.84 -7.81 -12.12
N GLU A 251 3.94 -8.79 -12.12
CA GLU A 251 2.82 -8.90 -13.05
C GLU A 251 1.51 -8.66 -12.29
N VAL A 252 0.58 -7.91 -12.89
CA VAL A 252 -0.72 -7.62 -12.28
C VAL A 252 -1.81 -8.44 -12.95
N LYS A 253 -2.23 -9.52 -12.30
CA LYS A 253 -3.28 -10.39 -12.85
C LYS A 253 -4.67 -9.77 -12.76
N LYS A 254 -4.94 -9.04 -11.67
CA LYS A 254 -6.24 -8.38 -11.45
C LYS A 254 -6.02 -7.06 -10.73
N TYR A 255 -6.77 -6.05 -11.13
CA TYR A 255 -6.89 -4.77 -10.43
C TYR A 255 -8.36 -4.51 -10.13
N GLY A 256 -8.67 -4.04 -8.94
CA GLY A 256 -10.03 -3.68 -8.54
C GLY A 256 -10.09 -2.46 -7.65
N ILE A 257 -11.16 -1.67 -7.81
CA ILE A 257 -11.56 -0.64 -6.84
C ILE A 257 -12.77 -1.20 -6.10
N LEU A 258 -12.60 -1.46 -4.81
CA LEU A 258 -13.65 -2.04 -3.98
C LEU A 258 -14.73 -0.99 -3.71
N THR A 259 -15.96 -1.35 -3.99
CA THR A 259 -17.16 -0.51 -3.80
C THR A 259 -18.11 -1.09 -2.76
N ASP A 260 -17.58 -2.02 -1.95
CA ASP A 260 -18.37 -2.58 -0.87
C ASP A 260 -18.90 -1.49 0.07
N THR A 261 -20.10 -1.67 0.58
CA THR A 261 -20.74 -0.77 1.54
C THR A 261 -21.27 -1.59 2.72
N TYR A 262 -21.56 -0.93 3.81
CA TYR A 262 -22.30 -1.52 4.91
C TYR A 262 -23.59 -0.74 5.17
N ARG A 263 -24.58 -1.40 5.71
CA ARG A 263 -25.84 -0.75 6.09
C ARG A 263 -25.81 -0.39 7.55
N SER A 264 -26.16 0.87 7.85
CA SER A 264 -26.50 1.32 9.19
C SER A 264 -27.99 1.17 9.42
N GLU A 265 -28.46 1.41 10.65
CA GLU A 265 -29.91 1.38 10.96
C GLU A 265 -30.74 2.35 10.11
N ALA A 266 -30.16 3.45 9.66
CA ALA A 266 -30.86 4.51 8.94
C ALA A 266 -30.63 4.49 7.42
N LYS A 267 -29.42 4.09 6.96
CA LYS A 267 -29.03 4.20 5.55
C LYS A 267 -27.83 3.31 5.22
N GLU A 268 -27.61 3.09 3.93
CA GLU A 268 -26.36 2.55 3.43
C GLU A 268 -25.22 3.56 3.66
N SER A 269 -24.10 3.07 4.16
CA SER A 269 -22.91 3.89 4.43
C SER A 269 -21.73 3.38 3.61
N ALA A 270 -21.02 4.33 2.98
CA ALA A 270 -19.77 4.03 2.29
C ALA A 270 -18.64 3.75 3.30
N ARG A 271 -17.69 2.98 2.89
CA ARG A 271 -16.49 2.59 3.65
C ARG A 271 -15.34 3.41 3.25
#